data_b960087596ffd498078d828b24848b1b
#
_entry.id   b960087596ffd498078d828b24848b1b
#
_cell.length_a   1.000
_cell.length_b   1.000
_cell.length_c   1.000
_cell.angle_alpha   90.00
_cell.angle_beta   90.00
_cell.angle_gamma   90.00
#
_symmetry.space_group_name_H-M   'P 1'
#
loop_
_entity.id
_entity.type
_entity.pdbx_description
1 polymer ?
#
loop_
_entity_poly.entity_id
_entity_poly.type
_entity_poly.pdbx_seq_one_letter_code
_entity_poly.pdbx_strand_id
1 'polypeptide(L)'
;PYPITKREAFKKATGTYPVEELNFVQKLMDRSKFISFLSDLKMKVANRLSGNKGKTNEQEYKLTKEYLQQLKDYVQANNAELIVLIIPASVDIKEKEEHYLNAVKLMKELSIPYVDPIGLFTADDYLKIDGGHWKNRGHVQAGHMLSKFLLDRIREKGQTGFGQK
;
A
#
# COMPACT_ATOMS: atom_id res chain seq x y z
N PRO A 1 -12.68 23.37 -20.67
CA PRO A 1 -13.18 23.07 -19.32
C PRO A 1 -13.97 21.77 -19.39
N TYR A 2 -13.55 20.75 -18.63
CA TYR A 2 -14.32 19.50 -18.54
C TYR A 2 -15.62 19.77 -17.77
N PRO A 3 -16.74 19.15 -18.15
CA PRO A 3 -17.98 19.33 -17.42
C PRO A 3 -17.83 18.79 -16.00
N ILE A 4 -18.20 19.63 -15.02
CA ILE A 4 -18.23 19.25 -13.61
C ILE A 4 -19.22 18.08 -13.45
N THR A 5 -18.78 16.95 -12.95
CA THR A 5 -19.64 15.80 -12.71
C THR A 5 -20.66 16.12 -11.61
N LYS A 6 -21.82 15.43 -11.61
CA LYS A 6 -22.83 15.57 -10.54
C LYS A 6 -22.21 15.37 -9.14
N ARG A 7 -21.20 14.51 -9.05
CA ARG A 7 -20.45 14.21 -7.84
C ARG A 7 -19.64 15.42 -7.33
N GLU A 8 -18.92 16.07 -8.24
CA GLU A 8 -18.12 17.26 -7.91
C GLU A 8 -19.02 18.45 -7.53
N ALA A 9 -20.16 18.59 -8.22
CA ALA A 9 -21.15 19.60 -7.88
C ALA A 9 -21.74 19.38 -6.47
N PHE A 10 -22.07 18.12 -6.12
CA PHE A 10 -22.56 17.76 -4.80
C PHE A 10 -21.52 18.02 -3.70
N LYS A 11 -20.27 17.56 -3.91
CA LYS A 11 -19.17 17.80 -2.98
C LYS A 11 -18.89 19.29 -2.77
N LYS A 12 -18.96 20.08 -3.84
CA LYS A 12 -18.77 21.54 -3.78
C LYS A 12 -19.89 22.21 -2.98
N ALA A 13 -21.12 21.71 -3.06
CA ALA A 13 -22.29 22.26 -2.36
C ALA A 13 -22.37 21.84 -0.87
N THR A 14 -21.94 20.63 -0.54
CA THR A 14 -22.14 20.03 0.79
C THR A 14 -20.86 19.75 1.58
N GLY A 15 -19.69 19.85 0.94
CA GLY A 15 -18.39 19.48 1.52
C GLY A 15 -18.18 17.98 1.71
N THR A 16 -19.19 17.15 1.41
CA THR A 16 -19.17 15.69 1.61
C THR A 16 -19.49 14.93 0.32
N TYR A 17 -19.16 13.66 0.27
CA TYR A 17 -19.59 12.78 -0.84
C TYR A 17 -21.04 12.29 -0.62
N PRO A 18 -21.78 11.99 -1.71
CA PRO A 18 -23.14 11.45 -1.59
C PRO A 18 -23.17 10.17 -0.73
N VAL A 19 -24.14 10.09 0.18
CA VAL A 19 -24.31 8.94 1.09
C VAL A 19 -24.51 7.62 0.34
N GLU A 20 -25.11 7.66 -0.85
CA GLU A 20 -25.32 6.47 -1.71
C GLU A 20 -24.01 5.83 -2.18
N GLU A 21 -22.98 6.64 -2.45
CA GLU A 21 -21.67 6.11 -2.82
C GLU A 21 -20.95 5.50 -1.61
N LEU A 22 -21.09 6.10 -0.44
CA LEU A 22 -20.58 5.51 0.80
C LEU A 22 -21.23 4.15 1.07
N ASN A 23 -22.55 4.03 0.82
CA ASN A 23 -23.26 2.75 0.94
C ASN A 23 -22.78 1.71 -0.07
N PHE A 24 -22.41 2.10 -1.29
CA PHE A 24 -21.85 1.18 -2.29
C PHE A 24 -20.47 0.69 -1.88
N VAL A 25 -19.59 1.60 -1.47
CA VAL A 25 -18.26 1.25 -0.95
C VAL A 25 -18.38 0.37 0.28
N GLN A 26 -19.26 0.72 1.22
CA GLN A 26 -19.50 -0.09 2.42
C GLN A 26 -20.02 -1.48 2.05
N LYS A 27 -20.98 -1.60 1.13
CA LYS A 27 -21.47 -2.90 0.63
C LYS A 27 -20.39 -3.72 -0.08
N LEU A 28 -19.49 -3.06 -0.82
CA LEU A 28 -18.33 -3.72 -1.43
C LEU A 28 -17.36 -4.22 -0.36
N MET A 29 -17.14 -3.41 0.68
CA MET A 29 -16.32 -3.76 1.83
C MET A 29 -16.91 -4.94 2.60
N ASP A 30 -18.21 -4.93 2.86
CA ASP A 30 -18.91 -5.98 3.59
C ASP A 30 -18.95 -7.32 2.82
N ARG A 31 -18.88 -7.28 1.50
CA ARG A 31 -18.84 -8.47 0.65
C ARG A 31 -17.43 -9.03 0.41
N SER A 32 -16.40 -8.26 0.66
CA SER A 32 -15.03 -8.68 0.44
C SER A 32 -14.43 -9.25 1.73
N LYS A 33 -14.24 -10.58 1.75
CA LYS A 33 -13.51 -11.26 2.84
C LYS A 33 -12.12 -10.67 3.07
N PHE A 34 -11.48 -10.16 2.01
CA PHE A 34 -10.18 -9.51 2.08
C PHE A 34 -10.24 -8.18 2.83
N ILE A 35 -11.26 -7.36 2.57
CA ILE A 35 -11.44 -6.07 3.25
C ILE A 35 -11.82 -6.28 4.71
N SER A 36 -12.69 -7.25 5.01
CA SER A 36 -12.98 -7.64 6.40
C SER A 36 -11.72 -8.08 7.13
N PHE A 37 -10.89 -8.92 6.50
CA PHE A 37 -9.60 -9.33 7.05
C PHE A 37 -8.67 -8.14 7.31
N LEU A 38 -8.55 -7.20 6.37
CA LEU A 38 -7.74 -5.98 6.55
C LEU A 38 -8.27 -5.09 7.68
N SER A 39 -9.60 -4.96 7.82
CA SER A 39 -10.22 -4.23 8.90
C SER A 39 -9.92 -4.85 10.26
N ASP A 40 -10.08 -6.18 10.37
CA ASP A 40 -9.75 -6.93 11.59
C ASP A 40 -8.27 -6.83 11.93
N LEU A 41 -7.41 -6.92 10.92
CA LEU A 41 -5.97 -6.77 11.07
C LEU A 41 -5.62 -5.37 11.57
N LYS A 42 -6.19 -4.32 10.96
CA LYS A 42 -6.01 -2.92 11.39
C LYS A 42 -6.46 -2.73 12.84
N MET A 43 -7.62 -3.26 13.23
CA MET A 43 -8.11 -3.17 14.62
C MET A 43 -7.21 -3.90 15.60
N LYS A 44 -6.73 -5.10 15.26
CA LYS A 44 -5.78 -5.85 16.10
C LYS A 44 -4.47 -5.09 16.28
N VAL A 45 -3.93 -4.51 15.19
CA VAL A 45 -2.72 -3.67 15.23
C VAL A 45 -2.97 -2.43 16.10
N ALA A 46 -4.04 -1.68 15.85
CA ALA A 46 -4.36 -0.47 16.59
C ALA A 46 -4.53 -0.74 18.10
N ASN A 47 -5.24 -1.81 18.47
CA ASN A 47 -5.47 -2.19 19.87
C ASN A 47 -4.17 -2.64 20.58
N ARG A 48 -3.27 -3.31 19.86
CA ARG A 48 -1.96 -3.69 20.43
C ARG A 48 -1.00 -2.50 20.51
N LEU A 49 -1.06 -1.56 19.57
CA LEU A 49 -0.22 -0.36 19.58
C LEU A 49 -0.70 0.66 20.62
N SER A 50 -2.03 0.84 20.78
CA SER A 50 -2.59 1.79 21.74
C SER A 50 -2.42 1.37 23.21
N GLY A 51 -2.26 0.08 23.47
CA GLY A 51 -2.06 -0.47 24.83
C GLY A 51 -0.63 -0.39 25.38
N ASN A 52 0.35 0.10 24.61
CA ASN A 52 1.75 0.00 25.01
C ASN A 52 2.53 1.30 24.72
N LYS A 53 2.44 2.27 25.62
CA LYS A 53 3.39 3.36 25.70
C LYS A 53 4.75 2.78 26.11
N GLY A 54 5.66 2.54 25.16
CA GLY A 54 7.03 2.08 25.43
C GLY A 54 7.48 0.82 24.70
N LYS A 55 6.85 0.47 23.58
CA LYS A 55 7.39 -0.59 22.70
C LYS A 55 8.74 -0.17 22.15
N THR A 56 9.70 -1.08 22.19
CA THR A 56 10.98 -0.91 21.50
C THR A 56 10.76 -1.09 19.99
N ASN A 57 11.57 -0.45 19.15
CA ASN A 57 11.56 -0.63 17.70
C ASN A 57 11.58 -2.13 17.30
N GLU A 58 12.24 -2.96 18.10
CA GLU A 58 12.28 -4.42 17.87
C GLU A 58 10.92 -5.11 18.05
N GLN A 59 10.13 -4.70 19.04
CA GLN A 59 8.78 -5.26 19.25
C GLN A 59 7.82 -4.85 18.13
N GLU A 60 7.92 -3.62 17.66
CA GLU A 60 7.15 -3.13 16.52
C GLU A 60 7.52 -3.86 15.23
N TYR A 61 8.82 -4.10 15.02
CA TYR A 61 9.31 -4.87 13.89
C TYR A 61 8.75 -6.31 13.90
N LYS A 62 8.83 -7.01 15.04
CA LYS A 62 8.31 -8.37 15.17
C LYS A 62 6.80 -8.42 14.90
N LEU A 63 6.05 -7.49 15.47
CA LEU A 63 4.61 -7.42 15.29
C LEU A 63 4.24 -7.15 13.82
N THR A 64 4.93 -6.23 13.17
CA THR A 64 4.73 -5.93 11.75
C THR A 64 5.05 -7.15 10.89
N LYS A 65 6.12 -7.87 11.20
CA LYS A 65 6.50 -9.11 10.52
C LYS A 65 5.40 -10.18 10.61
N GLU A 66 4.87 -10.40 11.81
CA GLU A 66 3.78 -11.37 12.04
C GLU A 66 2.54 -11.04 11.21
N TYR A 67 2.15 -9.76 11.15
CA TYR A 67 0.98 -9.35 10.38
C TYR A 67 1.20 -9.45 8.87
N LEU A 68 2.37 -9.07 8.39
CA LEU A 68 2.71 -9.23 6.98
C LEU A 68 2.75 -10.70 6.56
N GLN A 69 3.24 -11.60 7.43
CA GLN A 69 3.19 -13.03 7.18
C GLN A 69 1.74 -13.52 7.10
N GLN A 70 0.89 -13.16 8.07
CA GLN A 70 -0.53 -13.54 8.05
C GLN A 70 -1.24 -13.01 6.81
N LEU A 71 -0.95 -11.77 6.40
CA LEU A 71 -1.50 -11.19 5.18
C LEU A 71 -1.06 -11.96 3.93
N LYS A 72 0.23 -12.29 3.84
CA LYS A 72 0.78 -13.10 2.75
C LYS A 72 0.07 -14.45 2.66
N ASP A 73 -0.03 -15.16 3.79
CA ASP A 73 -0.65 -16.48 3.86
C ASP A 73 -2.13 -16.42 3.45
N TYR A 74 -2.85 -15.39 3.92
CA TYR A 74 -4.24 -15.18 3.54
C TYR A 74 -4.40 -14.93 2.04
N VAL A 75 -3.55 -14.08 1.45
CA VAL A 75 -3.60 -13.78 0.01
C VAL A 75 -3.30 -15.04 -0.81
N GLN A 76 -2.29 -15.82 -0.41
CA GLN A 76 -1.91 -17.07 -1.07
C GLN A 76 -3.01 -18.14 -0.98
N ALA A 77 -3.66 -18.26 0.18
CA ALA A 77 -4.79 -19.19 0.38
C ALA A 77 -5.99 -18.84 -0.53
N ASN A 78 -6.07 -17.61 -1.02
CA ASN A 78 -7.09 -17.16 -1.98
C ASN A 78 -6.57 -17.14 -3.44
N ASN A 79 -5.52 -17.88 -3.75
CA ASN A 79 -4.92 -17.99 -5.09
C ASN A 79 -4.48 -16.64 -5.66
N ALA A 80 -4.04 -15.72 -4.81
CA ALA A 80 -3.55 -14.40 -5.19
C ALA A 80 -2.09 -14.21 -4.75
N GLU A 81 -1.44 -13.18 -5.24
CA GLU A 81 -0.09 -12.79 -4.86
C GLU A 81 -0.09 -11.44 -4.16
N LEU A 82 0.58 -11.37 -3.02
CA LEU A 82 0.81 -10.11 -2.32
C LEU A 82 2.00 -9.39 -2.95
N ILE A 83 1.77 -8.18 -3.43
CA ILE A 83 2.82 -7.28 -3.93
C ILE A 83 2.74 -5.99 -3.11
N VAL A 84 3.89 -5.50 -2.66
CA VAL A 84 3.97 -4.29 -1.84
C VAL A 84 4.65 -3.17 -2.61
N LEU A 85 4.05 -1.99 -2.65
CA LEU A 85 4.70 -0.75 -3.07
C LEU A 85 5.17 -0.01 -1.82
N ILE A 86 6.49 0.14 -1.68
CA ILE A 86 7.07 0.95 -0.60
C ILE A 86 6.91 2.43 -0.96
N ILE A 87 6.42 3.20 -0.01
CA ILE A 87 6.24 4.65 -0.16
C ILE A 87 7.29 5.35 0.71
N PRO A 88 8.46 5.72 0.15
CA PRO A 88 9.48 6.41 0.93
C PRO A 88 9.01 7.84 1.25
N ALA A 89 9.40 8.34 2.42
CA ALA A 89 9.27 9.75 2.76
C ALA A 89 10.43 10.57 2.17
N SER A 90 10.31 11.89 2.13
CA SER A 90 11.37 12.76 1.60
C SER A 90 12.70 12.66 2.36
N VAL A 91 12.64 12.36 3.65
CA VAL A 91 13.81 12.14 4.50
C VAL A 91 14.58 10.89 4.09
N ASP A 92 13.89 9.84 3.65
CA ASP A 92 14.50 8.57 3.21
C ASP A 92 15.38 8.74 1.96
N ILE A 93 15.11 9.76 1.14
CA ILE A 93 15.91 10.07 -0.05
C ILE A 93 17.36 10.41 0.33
N LYS A 94 17.53 11.10 1.45
CA LYS A 94 18.85 11.54 1.91
C LYS A 94 19.53 10.53 2.80
N GLU A 95 18.84 9.99 3.78
CA GLU A 95 19.43 9.27 4.90
C GLU A 95 18.92 7.84 5.10
N LYS A 96 17.91 7.40 4.33
CA LYS A 96 17.29 6.06 4.49
C LYS A 96 17.01 5.72 5.96
N GLU A 97 16.00 6.34 6.50
CA GLU A 97 15.56 6.18 7.88
C GLU A 97 15.36 4.70 8.28
N GLU A 98 15.49 4.40 9.56
CA GLU A 98 15.39 3.04 10.08
C GLU A 98 14.07 2.35 9.70
N HIS A 99 12.96 3.06 9.73
CA HIS A 99 11.66 2.51 9.37
C HIS A 99 11.59 2.09 7.88
N TYR A 100 12.21 2.85 6.97
CA TYR A 100 12.34 2.49 5.57
C TYR A 100 13.21 1.23 5.40
N LEU A 101 14.37 1.20 6.05
CA LEU A 101 15.27 0.03 5.99
C LEU A 101 14.60 -1.22 6.56
N ASN A 102 13.83 -1.08 7.63
CA ASN A 102 13.04 -2.17 8.21
C ASN A 102 11.94 -2.66 7.26
N ALA A 103 11.27 -1.77 6.53
CA ALA A 103 10.28 -2.16 5.53
C ALA A 103 10.93 -2.99 4.41
N VAL A 104 12.05 -2.53 3.85
CA VAL A 104 12.79 -3.28 2.82
C VAL A 104 13.28 -4.63 3.34
N LYS A 105 13.80 -4.68 4.58
CA LYS A 105 14.25 -5.91 5.23
C LYS A 105 13.11 -6.91 5.39
N LEU A 106 11.93 -6.46 5.84
CA LEU A 106 10.75 -7.30 5.99
C LEU A 106 10.31 -7.93 4.67
N MET A 107 10.27 -7.16 3.58
CA MET A 107 9.93 -7.70 2.26
C MET A 107 10.86 -8.83 1.84
N LYS A 108 12.17 -8.65 2.08
CA LYS A 108 13.18 -9.67 1.78
C LYS A 108 13.04 -10.91 2.66
N GLU A 109 12.93 -10.73 3.98
CA GLU A 109 12.80 -11.84 4.93
C GLU A 109 11.55 -12.68 4.70
N LEU A 110 10.44 -12.03 4.34
CA LEU A 110 9.18 -12.70 4.07
C LEU A 110 9.05 -13.16 2.62
N SER A 111 10.04 -12.91 1.77
CA SER A 111 9.96 -13.19 0.33
C SER A 111 8.68 -12.63 -0.29
N ILE A 112 8.32 -11.40 0.07
CA ILE A 112 7.21 -10.67 -0.52
C ILE A 112 7.76 -9.83 -1.68
N PRO A 113 7.25 -10.02 -2.91
CA PRO A 113 7.60 -9.15 -4.02
C PRO A 113 7.25 -7.69 -3.71
N TYR A 114 8.17 -6.79 -4.00
CA TYR A 114 7.94 -5.37 -3.71
C TYR A 114 8.51 -4.46 -4.80
N VAL A 115 7.93 -3.28 -4.89
CA VAL A 115 8.39 -2.18 -5.74
C VAL A 115 8.89 -1.06 -4.84
N ASP A 116 10.12 -0.64 -5.07
CA ASP A 116 10.77 0.43 -4.31
C ASP A 116 11.20 1.57 -5.23
N PRO A 117 10.47 2.67 -5.27
CA PRO A 117 10.75 3.78 -6.17
C PRO A 117 11.82 4.75 -5.64
N ILE A 118 12.45 4.49 -4.49
CA ILE A 118 13.36 5.45 -3.82
C ILE A 118 14.46 5.98 -4.75
N GLY A 119 14.98 5.13 -5.64
CA GLY A 119 16.04 5.50 -6.58
C GLY A 119 15.58 6.45 -7.70
N LEU A 120 14.28 6.64 -7.89
CA LEU A 120 13.70 7.52 -8.90
C LEU A 120 13.28 8.88 -8.35
N PHE A 121 13.19 9.00 -7.02
CA PHE A 121 12.66 10.17 -6.37
C PHE A 121 13.74 11.15 -5.96
N THR A 122 13.37 12.41 -6.01
CA THR A 122 14.14 13.56 -5.51
C THR A 122 13.29 14.32 -4.49
N ALA A 123 13.90 15.21 -3.73
CA ALA A 123 13.17 16.07 -2.80
C ALA A 123 12.07 16.90 -3.48
N ASP A 124 12.23 17.19 -4.77
CA ASP A 124 11.24 17.95 -5.55
C ASP A 124 9.97 17.15 -5.87
N ASP A 125 9.98 15.86 -5.70
CA ASP A 125 8.80 15.01 -5.91
C ASP A 125 7.82 15.02 -4.72
N TYR A 126 8.18 15.69 -3.63
CA TYR A 126 7.39 15.79 -2.40
C TYR A 126 6.75 17.16 -2.20
N LEU A 127 5.63 17.18 -1.49
CA LEU A 127 5.03 18.42 -1.03
C LEU A 127 5.90 19.02 0.09
N LYS A 128 6.16 20.34 0.01
CA LYS A 128 7.01 21.04 1.00
C LYS A 128 6.38 21.11 2.39
N ILE A 129 5.05 20.92 2.49
CA ILE A 129 4.29 21.11 3.74
C ILE A 129 4.54 19.99 4.74
N ASP A 130 4.69 18.76 4.29
CA ASP A 130 4.78 17.60 5.19
C ASP A 130 5.89 16.58 4.84
N GLY A 131 6.52 16.74 3.67
CA GLY A 131 7.59 15.85 3.22
C GLY A 131 7.19 14.38 3.00
N GLY A 132 5.95 14.01 3.31
CA GLY A 132 5.45 12.64 3.20
C GLY A 132 4.62 12.40 1.95
N HIS A 133 3.95 13.42 1.44
CA HIS A 133 3.07 13.28 0.28
C HIS A 133 3.80 13.63 -1.02
N TRP A 134 3.55 12.81 -2.04
CA TRP A 134 4.11 13.01 -3.36
C TRP A 134 3.35 14.06 -4.16
N LYS A 135 4.06 14.81 -4.98
CA LYS A 135 3.48 15.59 -6.07
C LYS A 135 3.09 14.66 -7.23
N ASN A 136 2.38 15.20 -8.22
CA ASN A 136 1.94 14.45 -9.40
C ASN A 136 3.08 13.66 -10.08
N ARG A 137 4.28 14.24 -10.15
CA ARG A 137 5.44 13.57 -10.74
C ARG A 137 5.79 12.28 -9.99
N GLY A 138 5.84 12.31 -8.66
CA GLY A 138 6.10 11.13 -7.84
C GLY A 138 5.07 10.03 -8.05
N HIS A 139 3.77 10.38 -8.10
CA HIS A 139 2.70 9.42 -8.40
C HIS A 139 2.85 8.78 -9.78
N VAL A 140 3.18 9.57 -10.80
CA VAL A 140 3.39 9.07 -12.16
C VAL A 140 4.58 8.12 -12.22
N GLN A 141 5.70 8.48 -11.60
CA GLN A 141 6.89 7.63 -11.56
C GLN A 141 6.64 6.30 -10.84
N ALA A 142 6.01 6.33 -9.67
CA ALA A 142 5.65 5.13 -8.93
C ALA A 142 4.66 4.26 -9.71
N GLY A 143 3.67 4.87 -10.37
CA GLY A 143 2.70 4.18 -11.22
C GLY A 143 3.37 3.49 -12.42
N HIS A 144 4.30 4.13 -13.11
CA HIS A 144 5.05 3.52 -14.20
C HIS A 144 5.89 2.35 -13.72
N MET A 145 6.58 2.50 -12.60
CA MET A 145 7.41 1.43 -12.03
C MET A 145 6.57 0.22 -11.62
N LEU A 146 5.45 0.47 -10.94
CA LEU A 146 4.51 -0.59 -10.56
C LEU A 146 3.92 -1.29 -11.78
N SER A 147 3.50 -0.53 -12.79
CA SER A 147 2.95 -1.10 -14.03
C SER A 147 3.95 -1.99 -14.75
N LYS A 148 5.20 -1.52 -14.86
CA LYS A 148 6.27 -2.33 -15.46
C LYS A 148 6.49 -3.62 -14.67
N PHE A 149 6.63 -3.52 -13.36
CA PHE A 149 6.81 -4.66 -12.48
C PHE A 149 5.69 -5.71 -12.64
N LEU A 150 4.43 -5.26 -12.67
CA LEU A 150 3.28 -6.15 -12.84
C LEU A 150 3.28 -6.82 -14.21
N LEU A 151 3.57 -6.08 -15.28
CA LEU A 151 3.63 -6.62 -16.64
C LEU A 151 4.72 -7.69 -16.77
N ASP A 152 5.89 -7.45 -16.19
CA ASP A 152 7.00 -8.40 -16.22
C ASP A 152 6.61 -9.70 -15.47
N ARG A 153 5.97 -9.60 -14.29
CA ARG A 153 5.48 -10.77 -13.55
C ARG A 153 4.37 -11.55 -14.29
N ILE A 154 3.47 -10.86 -14.97
CA ILE A 154 2.43 -11.52 -15.79
C ILE A 154 3.08 -12.31 -16.93
N ARG A 155 4.10 -11.74 -17.59
CA ARG A 155 4.84 -12.42 -18.65
C ARG A 155 5.58 -13.65 -18.15
N GLU A 156 6.26 -13.55 -17.02
CA GLU A 156 6.95 -14.67 -16.38
C GLU A 156 5.99 -15.83 -16.08
N LYS A 157 4.83 -15.54 -15.46
CA LYS A 157 3.81 -16.54 -15.15
C LYS A 157 3.15 -17.13 -16.39
N GLY A 158 2.94 -16.32 -17.43
CA GLY A 158 2.39 -16.79 -18.71
C GLY A 158 3.32 -17.74 -19.44
N GLN A 159 4.64 -17.56 -19.35
CA GLN A 159 5.63 -18.44 -19.97
C GLN A 159 5.76 -19.81 -19.25
N THR A 160 5.57 -19.85 -17.93
CA THR A 160 5.61 -21.11 -17.18
C THR A 160 4.36 -21.98 -17.36
N GLY A 161 3.24 -21.40 -17.79
CA GLY A 161 2.00 -22.13 -18.04
C GLY A 161 1.91 -22.85 -19.40
N PHE A 162 2.79 -22.56 -20.37
CA PHE A 162 2.76 -23.17 -21.70
C PHE A 162 3.70 -24.37 -21.86
N GLY A 163 4.46 -24.76 -20.83
CA GLY A 163 5.43 -25.84 -20.89
C GLY A 163 5.00 -27.20 -20.33
N GLN A 164 3.77 -27.34 -19.85
CA GLN A 164 3.26 -28.61 -19.30
C GLN A 164 1.92 -29.00 -19.97
N LYS A 165 2.00 -29.53 -21.16
CA LYS A 165 0.96 -30.38 -21.75
C LYS A 165 1.63 -31.57 -22.44
#